data_0daa6435cd58cb7bbca10b56e8828dfb
#
_entry.id   0daa6435cd58cb7bbca10b56e8828dfb
#
_cell.length_a   1.000
_cell.length_b   1.000
_cell.length_c   1.000
_cell.angle_alpha   90.00
_cell.angle_beta   90.00
_cell.angle_gamma   90.00
#
_symmetry.space_group_name_H-M   'P 1'
#
loop_
_entity.id
_entity.type
_entity.pdbx_description
1 polymer ?
#
loop_
_entity_poly.entity_id
_entity_poly.type
_entity_poly.pdbx_seq_one_letter_code
_entity_poly.pdbx_strand_id
1 'polypeptide(L)'
;MKKYFESFLKICAFPTDAAESLLGDLDKICAVRSARDVFEECVEEYKRSINIDLDALHDRCGEAAESADVHKYAGNLIIYCLWTEHLRNLYKEKGYDDTVWLDSVTDLRTKAIECKKKYGVWGTFVGGWLPQYFSLERFALGRLQFEIMDFFASHETYTKFGVELVPDTSKAAALHIPATGPLTRDKVLDSYKKAYAFFEKYFPFCLQNGILCGQCFSWLLYGPVRNILPPDSNSRDFIRDFDVMYDYDDPGYKDCWRIFNVDWTGDASLLPRDTSMQRRYADHLAAGGTGGRGAGVMLFDGENVLTRHE
;
A
#
# COMPACT_ATOMS: atom_id res chain seq x y z
N MET A 1 4.16 -21.45 -15.15
CA MET A 1 3.41 -20.23 -14.89
C MET A 1 1.93 -20.50 -14.58
N LYS A 2 1.09 -21.00 -15.50
CA LYS A 2 -0.38 -21.06 -15.35
C LYS A 2 -0.88 -21.80 -14.09
N LYS A 3 -0.38 -23.02 -13.81
CA LYS A 3 -0.81 -23.80 -12.62
C LYS A 3 -0.55 -23.07 -11.30
N TYR A 4 0.58 -22.39 -11.18
CA TYR A 4 0.88 -21.58 -10.00
C TYR A 4 -0.05 -20.38 -9.92
N PHE A 5 -0.22 -19.64 -11.01
CA PHE A 5 -1.06 -18.45 -11.09
C PHE A 5 -2.51 -18.74 -10.67
N GLU A 6 -3.10 -19.81 -11.22
CA GLU A 6 -4.46 -20.26 -10.82
C GLU A 6 -4.55 -20.56 -9.32
N SER A 7 -3.56 -21.27 -8.76
CA SER A 7 -3.50 -21.54 -7.32
C SER A 7 -3.36 -20.27 -6.50
N PHE A 8 -2.55 -19.32 -6.95
CA PHE A 8 -2.35 -18.03 -6.29
C PHE A 8 -3.63 -17.19 -6.23
N LEU A 9 -4.34 -17.06 -7.36
CA LEU A 9 -5.60 -16.32 -7.41
C LEU A 9 -6.64 -16.90 -6.43
N LYS A 10 -6.67 -18.24 -6.30
CA LYS A 10 -7.54 -18.94 -5.35
C LYS A 10 -7.12 -18.71 -3.91
N ILE A 11 -5.83 -18.82 -3.58
CA ILE A 11 -5.30 -18.61 -2.22
C ILE A 11 -5.57 -17.20 -1.74
N CYS A 12 -5.39 -16.18 -2.60
CA CYS A 12 -5.66 -14.78 -2.30
C CYS A 12 -7.14 -14.40 -2.43
N ALA A 13 -8.03 -15.38 -2.70
CA ALA A 13 -9.48 -15.19 -2.84
C ALA A 13 -9.86 -14.05 -3.80
N PHE A 14 -9.25 -14.03 -4.99
CA PHE A 14 -9.67 -13.09 -6.05
C PHE A 14 -11.14 -13.33 -6.41
N PRO A 15 -11.93 -12.28 -6.75
CA PRO A 15 -13.26 -12.44 -7.32
C PRO A 15 -13.25 -13.40 -8.50
N THR A 16 -14.32 -14.19 -8.69
CA THR A 16 -14.38 -15.21 -9.75
C THR A 16 -14.17 -14.61 -11.13
N ASP A 17 -14.85 -13.51 -11.43
CA ASP A 17 -14.71 -12.79 -12.70
C ASP A 17 -13.31 -12.18 -12.90
N ALA A 18 -12.64 -11.77 -11.82
CA ALA A 18 -11.23 -11.35 -11.87
C ALA A 18 -10.31 -12.52 -12.23
N ALA A 19 -10.51 -13.65 -11.56
CA ALA A 19 -9.70 -14.85 -11.80
C ALA A 19 -9.87 -15.37 -13.23
N GLU A 20 -11.10 -15.45 -13.72
CA GLU A 20 -11.42 -15.85 -15.10
C GLU A 20 -10.79 -14.89 -16.13
N SER A 21 -10.93 -13.58 -15.95
CA SER A 21 -10.35 -12.57 -16.82
C SER A 21 -8.83 -12.68 -16.87
N LEU A 22 -8.17 -12.70 -15.70
CA LEU A 22 -6.70 -12.73 -15.60
C LEU A 22 -6.11 -14.06 -16.13
N LEU A 23 -6.80 -15.20 -15.95
CA LEU A 23 -6.39 -16.47 -16.54
C LEU A 23 -6.49 -16.44 -18.06
N GLY A 24 -7.57 -15.87 -18.61
CA GLY A 24 -7.72 -15.67 -20.05
C GLY A 24 -6.66 -14.74 -20.63
N ASP A 25 -6.30 -13.68 -19.90
CA ASP A 25 -5.23 -12.76 -20.30
C ASP A 25 -3.86 -13.45 -20.27
N LEU A 26 -3.56 -14.27 -19.26
CA LEU A 26 -2.34 -15.08 -19.24
C LEU A 26 -2.31 -16.08 -20.40
N ASP A 27 -3.44 -16.69 -20.77
CA ASP A 27 -3.50 -17.60 -21.92
C ASP A 27 -3.16 -16.87 -23.23
N LYS A 28 -3.69 -15.66 -23.46
CA LYS A 28 -3.33 -14.82 -24.61
C LYS A 28 -1.83 -14.48 -24.63
N ILE A 29 -1.27 -14.03 -23.50
CA ILE A 29 0.18 -13.76 -23.37
C ILE A 29 1.00 -15.01 -23.72
N CYS A 30 0.61 -16.17 -23.20
CA CYS A 30 1.33 -17.42 -23.48
C CYS A 30 1.22 -17.89 -24.95
N ALA A 31 0.16 -17.51 -25.65
CA ALA A 31 -0.03 -17.85 -27.08
C ALA A 31 0.89 -17.03 -28.00
N VAL A 32 1.30 -15.83 -27.60
CA VAL A 32 2.24 -14.98 -28.33
C VAL A 32 3.65 -15.23 -27.83
N ARG A 33 4.47 -15.90 -28.65
CA ARG A 33 5.82 -16.34 -28.24
C ARG A 33 6.67 -15.21 -27.65
N SER A 34 6.73 -14.06 -28.33
CA SER A 34 7.53 -12.92 -27.87
C SER A 34 7.06 -12.37 -26.52
N ALA A 35 5.75 -12.29 -26.29
CA ALA A 35 5.21 -11.86 -25.00
C ALA A 35 5.49 -12.87 -23.90
N ARG A 36 5.26 -14.15 -24.15
CA ARG A 36 5.57 -15.22 -23.21
C ARG A 36 7.05 -15.21 -22.78
N ASP A 37 7.96 -15.12 -23.76
CA ASP A 37 9.41 -15.14 -23.53
C ASP A 37 9.81 -13.98 -22.60
N VAL A 38 9.23 -12.77 -22.76
CA VAL A 38 9.44 -11.62 -21.84
C VAL A 38 8.98 -11.93 -20.43
N PHE A 39 7.79 -12.50 -20.24
CA PHE A 39 7.29 -12.86 -18.90
C PHE A 39 8.18 -13.92 -18.24
N GLU A 40 8.61 -14.93 -18.97
CA GLU A 40 9.53 -15.97 -18.47
C GLU A 40 10.89 -15.36 -18.08
N GLU A 41 11.45 -14.48 -18.90
CA GLU A 41 12.69 -13.75 -18.59
C GLU A 41 12.55 -12.91 -17.32
N CYS A 42 11.48 -12.11 -17.18
CA CYS A 42 11.26 -11.27 -16.00
C CYS A 42 11.07 -12.10 -14.73
N VAL A 43 10.44 -13.28 -14.81
CA VAL A 43 10.36 -14.22 -13.67
C VAL A 43 11.76 -14.71 -13.28
N GLU A 44 12.57 -15.11 -14.25
CA GLU A 44 13.93 -15.60 -13.98
C GLU A 44 14.88 -14.48 -13.53
N GLU A 45 14.73 -13.25 -14.02
CA GLU A 45 15.50 -12.08 -13.55
C GLU A 45 15.23 -11.82 -12.07
N TYR A 46 13.96 -11.81 -11.63
CA TYR A 46 13.60 -11.64 -10.22
C TYR A 46 14.13 -12.78 -9.34
N LYS A 47 14.15 -14.03 -9.82
CA LYS A 47 14.72 -15.17 -9.08
C LYS A 47 16.23 -15.04 -8.85
N ARG A 48 16.95 -14.37 -9.75
CA ARG A 48 18.41 -14.18 -9.61
C ARG A 48 18.77 -13.10 -8.60
N SER A 49 17.97 -12.04 -8.49
CA SER A 49 18.22 -10.95 -7.57
C SER A 49 16.95 -10.15 -7.30
N ILE A 50 16.74 -9.76 -6.03
CA ILE A 50 15.71 -8.78 -5.65
C ILE A 50 16.22 -7.33 -5.77
N ASN A 51 17.54 -7.13 -5.93
CA ASN A 51 18.17 -5.82 -6.10
C ASN A 51 18.23 -5.46 -7.60
N ILE A 52 17.08 -5.41 -8.23
CA ILE A 52 16.90 -5.09 -9.65
C ILE A 52 15.80 -4.03 -9.79
N ASP A 53 15.76 -3.38 -10.92
CA ASP A 53 14.72 -2.42 -11.24
C ASP A 53 13.40 -3.14 -11.54
N LEU A 54 12.62 -3.38 -10.48
CA LEU A 54 11.32 -4.06 -10.56
C LEU A 54 10.28 -3.23 -11.34
N ASP A 55 10.40 -1.91 -11.34
CA ASP A 55 9.54 -1.04 -12.14
C ASP A 55 9.83 -1.22 -13.64
N ALA A 56 11.10 -1.27 -14.04
CA ALA A 56 11.46 -1.53 -15.42
C ALA A 56 10.99 -2.92 -15.89
N LEU A 57 11.09 -3.95 -15.04
CA LEU A 57 10.62 -5.29 -15.39
C LEU A 57 9.10 -5.36 -15.54
N HIS A 58 8.37 -4.72 -14.65
CA HIS A 58 6.92 -4.65 -14.70
C HIS A 58 6.43 -3.89 -15.93
N ASP A 59 7.09 -2.79 -16.32
CA ASP A 59 6.77 -2.02 -17.52
C ASP A 59 7.00 -2.86 -18.79
N ARG A 60 8.12 -3.59 -18.88
CA ARG A 60 8.37 -4.56 -19.97
C ARG A 60 7.27 -5.60 -20.12
N CYS A 61 6.75 -6.11 -19.00
CA CYS A 61 5.63 -7.07 -19.02
C CYS A 61 4.33 -6.40 -19.46
N GLY A 62 4.08 -5.15 -19.05
CA GLY A 62 2.93 -4.38 -19.52
C GLY A 62 2.94 -4.19 -21.04
N GLU A 63 4.07 -3.76 -21.60
CA GLU A 63 4.25 -3.60 -23.05
C GLU A 63 4.14 -4.93 -23.81
N ALA A 64 4.72 -6.01 -23.28
CA ALA A 64 4.60 -7.34 -23.86
C ALA A 64 3.15 -7.85 -23.85
N ALA A 65 2.37 -7.55 -22.81
CA ALA A 65 0.95 -7.90 -22.73
C ALA A 65 0.14 -7.19 -23.83
N GLU A 66 0.42 -5.90 -24.11
CA GLU A 66 -0.26 -5.18 -25.20
C GLU A 66 -0.02 -5.83 -26.58
N SER A 67 1.16 -6.40 -26.80
CA SER A 67 1.45 -7.14 -28.04
C SER A 67 0.61 -8.44 -28.19
N ALA A 68 0.04 -8.92 -27.09
CA ALA A 68 -0.84 -10.10 -27.04
C ALA A 68 -2.35 -9.71 -26.91
N ASP A 69 -2.72 -8.47 -27.23
CA ASP A 69 -4.07 -7.96 -27.07
C ASP A 69 -4.60 -8.10 -25.62
N VAL A 70 -3.72 -7.80 -24.65
CA VAL A 70 -4.02 -7.74 -23.24
C VAL A 70 -3.67 -6.35 -22.71
N HIS A 71 -4.58 -5.76 -21.93
CA HIS A 71 -4.36 -4.43 -21.36
C HIS A 71 -3.10 -4.43 -20.47
N LYS A 72 -2.23 -3.40 -20.61
CA LYS A 72 -0.99 -3.30 -19.83
C LYS A 72 -1.18 -3.45 -18.32
N TYR A 73 -2.27 -2.92 -17.75
CA TYR A 73 -2.55 -3.07 -16.32
C TYR A 73 -2.79 -4.52 -15.89
N ALA A 74 -3.37 -5.35 -16.78
CA ALA A 74 -3.50 -6.78 -16.51
C ALA A 74 -2.13 -7.48 -16.57
N GLY A 75 -1.30 -7.18 -17.57
CA GLY A 75 0.07 -7.66 -17.66
C GLY A 75 0.90 -7.32 -16.42
N ASN A 76 0.81 -6.07 -15.98
CA ASN A 76 1.48 -5.59 -14.78
C ASN A 76 1.06 -6.35 -13.51
N LEU A 77 -0.23 -6.63 -13.34
CA LEU A 77 -0.69 -7.43 -12.20
C LEU A 77 -0.25 -8.89 -12.30
N ILE A 78 -0.33 -9.49 -13.49
CA ILE A 78 0.02 -10.89 -13.71
C ILE A 78 1.48 -11.15 -13.34
N ILE A 79 2.43 -10.30 -13.75
CA ILE A 79 3.85 -10.51 -13.42
C ILE A 79 4.10 -10.44 -11.91
N TYR A 80 3.49 -9.49 -11.19
CA TYR A 80 3.58 -9.44 -9.73
C TYR A 80 3.01 -10.72 -9.09
N CYS A 81 1.87 -11.20 -9.57
CA CYS A 81 1.32 -12.47 -9.08
C CYS A 81 2.26 -13.67 -9.32
N LEU A 82 2.96 -13.72 -10.45
CA LEU A 82 3.92 -14.77 -10.75
C LEU A 82 5.17 -14.70 -9.86
N TRP A 83 5.65 -13.50 -9.55
CA TRP A 83 6.80 -13.30 -8.66
C TRP A 83 6.54 -13.76 -7.22
N THR A 84 5.28 -13.82 -6.78
CA THR A 84 4.93 -14.24 -5.41
C THR A 84 5.38 -15.65 -5.06
N GLU A 85 5.63 -16.53 -6.06
CA GLU A 85 6.18 -17.88 -5.84
C GLU A 85 7.60 -17.80 -5.26
N HIS A 86 8.46 -17.01 -5.90
CA HIS A 86 9.83 -16.81 -5.42
C HIS A 86 9.84 -15.97 -4.13
N LEU A 87 9.02 -14.94 -4.03
CA LEU A 87 8.89 -14.16 -2.81
C LEU A 87 8.57 -15.03 -1.59
N ARG A 88 7.70 -16.04 -1.74
CA ARG A 88 7.41 -16.97 -0.64
C ARG A 88 8.63 -17.78 -0.18
N ASN A 89 9.52 -18.14 -1.11
CA ASN A 89 10.77 -18.82 -0.77
C ASN A 89 11.71 -17.86 -0.01
N LEU A 90 11.82 -16.61 -0.44
CA LEU A 90 12.60 -15.59 0.27
C LEU A 90 12.08 -15.36 1.70
N TYR A 91 10.76 -15.32 1.90
CA TYR A 91 10.16 -15.22 3.25
C TYR A 91 10.58 -16.40 4.13
N LYS A 92 10.54 -17.62 3.61
CA LYS A 92 11.00 -18.83 4.32
C LYS A 92 12.49 -18.77 4.67
N GLU A 93 13.32 -18.35 3.73
CA GLU A 93 14.77 -18.19 3.94
C GLU A 93 15.10 -17.17 5.03
N LYS A 94 14.31 -16.08 5.11
CA LYS A 94 14.43 -15.06 6.17
C LYS A 94 13.79 -15.49 7.49
N GLY A 95 13.06 -16.60 7.52
CA GLY A 95 12.32 -17.05 8.70
C GLY A 95 11.08 -16.23 9.03
N TYR A 96 10.53 -15.50 8.03
CA TYR A 96 9.27 -14.77 8.17
C TYR A 96 8.10 -15.75 8.15
N ASP A 97 7.05 -15.43 8.92
CA ASP A 97 5.84 -16.25 8.96
C ASP A 97 5.10 -16.25 7.62
N ASP A 98 4.57 -17.41 7.22
CA ASP A 98 3.84 -17.58 5.97
C ASP A 98 2.53 -16.75 5.94
N THR A 99 1.98 -16.41 7.12
CA THR A 99 0.83 -15.50 7.23
C THR A 99 1.21 -14.08 6.85
N VAL A 100 2.41 -13.60 7.17
CA VAL A 100 2.90 -12.28 6.74
C VAL A 100 3.06 -12.23 5.22
N TRP A 101 3.57 -13.31 4.62
CA TRP A 101 3.60 -13.42 3.16
C TRP A 101 2.19 -13.33 2.56
N LEU A 102 1.25 -14.15 3.06
CA LEU A 102 -0.11 -14.18 2.52
C LEU A 102 -0.82 -12.83 2.66
N ASP A 103 -0.73 -12.20 3.81
CA ASP A 103 -1.33 -10.89 4.07
C ASP A 103 -0.73 -9.83 3.12
N SER A 104 0.59 -9.84 2.92
CA SER A 104 1.29 -8.91 2.05
C SER A 104 0.89 -9.08 0.57
N VAL A 105 0.90 -10.30 0.05
CA VAL A 105 0.56 -10.55 -1.38
C VAL A 105 -0.94 -10.43 -1.67
N THR A 106 -1.80 -10.48 -0.63
CA THR A 106 -3.23 -10.24 -0.77
C THR A 106 -3.54 -8.78 -1.18
N ASP A 107 -2.60 -7.85 -0.99
CA ASP A 107 -2.75 -6.48 -1.51
C ASP A 107 -2.85 -6.43 -3.05
N LEU A 108 -2.28 -7.41 -3.77
CA LEU A 108 -2.45 -7.54 -5.23
C LEU A 108 -3.93 -7.66 -5.63
N ARG A 109 -4.73 -8.39 -4.85
CA ARG A 109 -6.18 -8.44 -5.04
C ARG A 109 -6.83 -7.08 -4.79
N THR A 110 -6.39 -6.36 -3.75
CA THR A 110 -6.90 -5.02 -3.45
C THR A 110 -6.62 -4.07 -4.60
N LYS A 111 -5.40 -4.11 -5.16
CA LYS A 111 -5.02 -3.31 -6.34
C LYS A 111 -5.82 -3.67 -7.58
N ALA A 112 -6.13 -4.95 -7.77
CA ALA A 112 -7.01 -5.39 -8.86
C ALA A 112 -8.42 -4.79 -8.73
N ILE A 113 -8.99 -4.79 -7.54
CA ILE A 113 -10.30 -4.22 -7.26
C ILE A 113 -10.31 -2.69 -7.46
N GLU A 114 -9.27 -1.99 -7.00
CA GLU A 114 -9.09 -0.55 -7.22
C GLU A 114 -9.01 -0.21 -8.71
N CYS A 115 -8.23 -0.98 -9.48
CA CYS A 115 -8.09 -0.81 -10.92
C CYS A 115 -9.42 -1.08 -11.65
N LYS A 116 -10.13 -2.13 -11.27
CA LYS A 116 -11.45 -2.46 -11.83
C LYS A 116 -12.46 -1.33 -11.60
N LYS A 117 -12.47 -0.76 -10.38
CA LYS A 117 -13.38 0.36 -10.05
C LYS A 117 -13.06 1.62 -10.83
N LYS A 118 -11.78 1.94 -11.03
CA LYS A 118 -11.36 3.18 -11.68
C LYS A 118 -11.35 3.09 -13.20
N TYR A 119 -10.86 1.97 -13.75
CA TYR A 119 -10.58 1.82 -15.18
C TYR A 119 -11.39 0.72 -15.87
N GLY A 120 -12.20 -0.03 -15.14
CA GLY A 120 -12.97 -1.15 -15.71
C GLY A 120 -12.15 -2.40 -16.03
N VAL A 121 -10.86 -2.42 -15.71
CA VAL A 121 -9.89 -3.48 -16.04
C VAL A 121 -9.45 -4.23 -14.78
N TRP A 122 -9.40 -5.55 -14.82
CA TRP A 122 -8.73 -6.35 -13.81
C TRP A 122 -7.21 -6.28 -14.01
N GLY A 123 -6.53 -5.48 -13.17
CA GLY A 123 -5.10 -5.20 -13.32
C GLY A 123 -4.57 -4.31 -12.19
N THR A 124 -3.44 -3.65 -12.40
CA THR A 124 -2.93 -2.61 -11.50
C THR A 124 -2.40 -1.41 -12.27
N PHE A 125 -2.83 -0.20 -11.87
CA PHE A 125 -2.33 1.07 -12.37
C PHE A 125 -1.34 1.74 -11.40
N VAL A 126 -1.11 1.12 -10.25
CA VAL A 126 -0.19 1.59 -9.20
C VAL A 126 1.01 0.65 -9.08
N GLY A 127 1.57 0.24 -10.23
CA GLY A 127 2.70 -0.68 -10.30
C GLY A 127 3.87 -0.27 -9.41
N GLY A 128 4.28 0.99 -9.44
CA GLY A 128 5.35 1.54 -8.60
C GLY A 128 5.10 1.51 -7.08
N TRP A 129 3.91 1.10 -6.64
CA TRP A 129 3.60 0.82 -5.24
C TRP A 129 4.04 -0.57 -4.77
N LEU A 130 4.18 -1.52 -5.69
CA LEU A 130 4.35 -2.92 -5.38
C LEU A 130 5.80 -3.40 -5.17
N PRO A 131 6.82 -2.79 -5.79
CA PRO A 131 8.21 -3.23 -5.68
C PRO A 131 8.70 -3.46 -4.26
N GLN A 132 8.31 -2.62 -3.31
CA GLN A 132 8.75 -2.70 -1.91
C GLN A 132 8.33 -4.00 -1.19
N TYR A 133 7.24 -4.66 -1.63
CA TYR A 133 6.92 -6.00 -1.14
C TYR A 133 7.92 -7.05 -1.64
N PHE A 134 8.37 -6.88 -2.89
CA PHE A 134 9.24 -7.82 -3.57
C PHE A 134 10.72 -7.60 -3.24
N SER A 135 11.09 -6.42 -2.75
CA SER A 135 12.41 -6.13 -2.17
C SER A 135 12.51 -6.42 -0.66
N LEU A 136 11.46 -6.96 -0.04
CA LEU A 136 11.39 -7.26 1.40
C LEU A 136 11.51 -6.02 2.29
N GLU A 137 11.00 -4.90 1.86
CA GLU A 137 10.97 -3.63 2.59
C GLU A 137 9.60 -3.28 3.14
N ARG A 138 8.51 -3.85 2.56
CA ARG A 138 7.13 -3.61 3.00
C ARG A 138 6.42 -4.91 3.34
N PHE A 139 5.67 -4.89 4.44
CA PHE A 139 4.97 -6.03 5.00
C PHE A 139 3.56 -5.65 5.43
N ALA A 140 2.56 -6.49 5.14
CA ALA A 140 1.24 -6.35 5.75
C ALA A 140 1.24 -7.07 7.10
N LEU A 141 0.92 -6.33 8.16
CA LEU A 141 0.91 -6.82 9.54
C LEU A 141 -0.44 -6.48 10.18
N GLY A 142 -1.42 -7.33 9.91
CA GLY A 142 -2.81 -7.08 10.27
C GLY A 142 -3.52 -6.11 9.32
N ARG A 143 -4.20 -5.10 9.87
CA ARG A 143 -4.99 -4.13 9.10
C ARG A 143 -4.12 -3.12 8.32
N LEU A 144 -2.88 -2.91 8.75
CA LEU A 144 -1.97 -1.91 8.22
C LEU A 144 -0.77 -2.58 7.52
N GLN A 145 -0.07 -1.79 6.73
CA GLN A 145 1.18 -2.18 6.09
C GLN A 145 2.29 -1.29 6.64
N PHE A 146 3.49 -1.86 6.75
CA PHE A 146 4.64 -1.17 7.30
C PHE A 146 5.83 -1.33 6.36
N GLU A 147 6.51 -0.23 6.08
CA GLU A 147 7.66 -0.16 5.19
C GLU A 147 8.86 0.39 5.92
N ILE A 148 10.03 -0.18 5.68
CA ILE A 148 11.30 0.30 6.22
C ILE A 148 11.73 1.51 5.40
N MET A 149 11.76 2.69 6.03
CA MET A 149 12.13 3.94 5.35
C MET A 149 13.04 4.79 6.23
N ASP A 150 13.75 5.73 5.61
CA ASP A 150 14.35 6.82 6.35
C ASP A 150 13.26 7.71 6.96
N PHE A 151 13.56 8.32 8.09
CA PHE A 151 12.62 9.20 8.75
C PHE A 151 12.38 10.48 7.94
N PHE A 152 11.13 10.76 7.64
CA PHE A 152 10.72 11.90 6.80
C PHE A 152 9.52 12.69 7.38
N ALA A 153 8.92 12.19 8.47
CA ALA A 153 7.68 12.79 8.99
C ALA A 153 7.88 14.16 9.66
N SER A 154 9.12 14.60 9.82
CA SER A 154 9.48 15.94 10.29
C SER A 154 10.65 16.47 9.46
N HIS A 155 10.73 17.80 9.32
CA HIS A 155 11.90 18.50 8.73
C HIS A 155 12.99 18.79 9.76
N GLU A 156 12.68 18.62 11.05
CA GLU A 156 13.59 18.78 12.16
C GLU A 156 13.70 17.47 12.95
N THR A 157 14.75 17.35 13.78
CA THR A 157 14.89 16.23 14.68
C THR A 157 13.68 16.16 15.62
N TYR A 158 13.01 15.01 15.60
CA TYR A 158 11.89 14.75 16.50
C TYR A 158 12.41 14.09 17.79
N THR A 159 12.10 14.68 18.93
CA THR A 159 12.57 14.18 20.24
C THR A 159 11.40 14.12 21.23
N LYS A 160 10.89 12.91 21.51
CA LYS A 160 9.87 12.62 22.55
C LYS A 160 10.06 11.23 23.14
N PHE A 161 9.68 11.03 24.38
CA PHE A 161 9.69 9.73 25.07
C PHE A 161 11.06 9.00 25.05
N GLY A 162 12.17 9.77 24.99
CA GLY A 162 13.52 9.20 24.89
C GLY A 162 13.89 8.69 23.50
N VAL A 163 13.05 8.93 22.50
CA VAL A 163 13.33 8.66 21.09
C VAL A 163 13.87 9.92 20.43
N GLU A 164 14.88 9.78 19.56
CA GLU A 164 15.44 10.84 18.73
C GLU A 164 15.47 10.38 17.26
N LEU A 165 14.64 11.01 16.43
CA LEU A 165 14.55 10.70 15.00
C LEU A 165 15.09 11.87 14.18
N VAL A 166 16.21 11.62 13.51
CA VAL A 166 16.87 12.60 12.63
C VAL A 166 16.39 12.38 11.21
N PRO A 167 15.86 13.42 10.51
CA PRO A 167 15.43 13.32 9.12
C PRO A 167 16.49 12.71 8.19
N ASP A 168 16.06 11.91 7.24
CA ASP A 168 16.89 11.26 6.21
C ASP A 168 18.04 10.38 6.76
N THR A 169 18.07 10.13 8.08
CA THR A 169 19.14 9.37 8.74
C THR A 169 18.59 8.23 9.59
N SER A 170 17.66 8.52 10.49
CA SER A 170 17.04 7.50 11.34
C SER A 170 16.13 6.60 10.53
N LYS A 171 16.14 5.28 10.77
CA LYS A 171 15.17 4.36 10.18
C LYS A 171 13.88 4.35 10.99
N ALA A 172 12.76 4.29 10.30
CA ALA A 172 11.44 4.21 10.90
C ALA A 172 10.53 3.27 10.09
N ALA A 173 9.46 2.79 10.72
CA ALA A 173 8.41 2.00 10.08
C ALA A 173 7.34 2.94 9.49
N ALA A 174 7.33 3.12 8.18
CA ALA A 174 6.32 3.92 7.51
C ALA A 174 4.99 3.15 7.42
N LEU A 175 3.92 3.71 7.98
CA LEU A 175 2.59 3.11 8.00
C LEU A 175 1.82 3.45 6.74
N HIS A 176 1.24 2.43 6.11
CA HIS A 176 0.35 2.57 4.98
C HIS A 176 -1.03 1.97 5.30
N ILE A 177 -2.06 2.58 4.72
CA ILE A 177 -3.46 2.28 5.01
C ILE A 177 -4.12 1.71 3.74
N PRO A 178 -4.11 0.38 3.54
CA PRO A 178 -4.77 -0.23 2.38
C PRO A 178 -6.30 -0.09 2.45
N ALA A 179 -6.98 -0.11 1.31
CA ALA A 179 -8.44 0.01 1.20
C ALA A 179 -9.17 -1.32 1.55
N THR A 180 -8.79 -1.95 2.67
CA THR A 180 -9.27 -3.31 3.05
C THR A 180 -10.30 -3.34 4.18
N GLY A 181 -11.01 -2.25 4.42
CA GLY A 181 -12.06 -2.17 5.43
C GLY A 181 -11.81 -1.13 6.52
N PRO A 182 -12.61 -1.13 7.61
CA PRO A 182 -12.59 -0.07 8.61
C PRO A 182 -11.32 -0.09 9.47
N LEU A 183 -10.92 1.09 9.94
CA LEU A 183 -9.82 1.30 10.89
C LEU A 183 -10.35 1.22 12.34
N THR A 184 -11.00 0.13 12.71
CA THR A 184 -11.47 -0.03 14.09
C THR A 184 -10.29 -0.11 15.04
N ARG A 185 -10.46 0.41 16.26
CA ARG A 185 -9.37 0.52 17.26
C ARG A 185 -8.67 -0.81 17.53
N ASP A 186 -9.44 -1.87 17.69
CA ASP A 186 -8.94 -3.23 17.91
C ASP A 186 -8.02 -3.71 16.77
N LYS A 187 -8.42 -3.48 15.51
CA LYS A 187 -7.62 -3.87 14.34
C LYS A 187 -6.34 -3.04 14.17
N VAL A 188 -6.42 -1.75 14.51
CA VAL A 188 -5.26 -0.86 14.47
C VAL A 188 -4.25 -1.28 15.54
N LEU A 189 -4.70 -1.51 16.78
CA LEU A 189 -3.82 -1.98 17.86
C LEU A 189 -3.24 -3.37 17.60
N ASP A 190 -4.02 -4.30 17.03
CA ASP A 190 -3.49 -5.60 16.59
C ASP A 190 -2.38 -5.43 15.57
N SER A 191 -2.55 -4.51 14.60
CA SER A 191 -1.50 -4.20 13.63
C SER A 191 -0.24 -3.62 14.26
N TYR A 192 -0.38 -2.72 15.24
CA TYR A 192 0.78 -2.15 15.94
C TYR A 192 1.53 -3.21 16.75
N LYS A 193 0.83 -4.10 17.44
CA LYS A 193 1.44 -5.21 18.18
C LYS A 193 2.17 -6.19 17.27
N LYS A 194 1.56 -6.54 16.13
CA LYS A 194 2.20 -7.38 15.12
C LYS A 194 3.44 -6.70 14.53
N ALA A 195 3.33 -5.40 14.24
CA ALA A 195 4.46 -4.63 13.73
C ALA A 195 5.59 -4.54 14.77
N TYR A 196 5.27 -4.24 16.04
CA TYR A 196 6.26 -4.21 17.09
C TYR A 196 7.05 -5.52 17.18
N ALA A 197 6.36 -6.65 17.32
CA ALA A 197 6.99 -7.96 17.41
C ALA A 197 7.81 -8.34 16.16
N PHE A 198 7.32 -7.98 14.98
CA PHE A 198 8.00 -8.26 13.72
C PHE A 198 9.26 -7.39 13.56
N PHE A 199 9.15 -6.08 13.82
CA PHE A 199 10.27 -5.16 13.69
C PHE A 199 11.31 -5.36 14.79
N GLU A 200 10.90 -5.63 16.03
CA GLU A 200 11.83 -5.97 17.13
C GLU A 200 12.69 -7.19 16.75
N LYS A 201 12.09 -8.20 16.14
CA LYS A 201 12.79 -9.43 15.77
C LYS A 201 13.69 -9.28 14.54
N TYR A 202 13.20 -8.62 13.50
CA TYR A 202 13.85 -8.64 12.19
C TYR A 202 14.49 -7.32 11.77
N PHE A 203 14.02 -6.19 12.30
CA PHE A 203 14.46 -4.84 11.95
C PHE A 203 14.61 -3.95 13.21
N PRO A 204 15.42 -4.39 14.20
CA PRO A 204 15.52 -3.69 15.49
C PRO A 204 16.03 -2.25 15.38
N PHE A 205 16.63 -1.87 14.26
CA PHE A 205 17.05 -0.50 13.98
C PHE A 205 15.89 0.48 13.73
N CYS A 206 14.64 0.00 13.57
CA CYS A 206 13.44 0.81 13.57
C CYS A 206 12.85 1.03 14.97
N LEU A 207 13.51 0.50 16.01
CA LEU A 207 13.16 0.75 17.40
C LEU A 207 14.26 1.56 18.09
N GLN A 208 13.85 2.43 19.02
CA GLN A 208 14.77 3.10 19.94
C GLN A 208 14.25 2.91 21.37
N ASN A 209 15.12 2.50 22.28
CA ASN A 209 14.77 2.26 23.69
C ASN A 209 13.54 1.34 23.90
N GLY A 210 13.36 0.32 23.04
CA GLY A 210 12.20 -0.57 23.06
C GLY A 210 10.92 0.06 22.53
N ILE A 211 10.99 1.19 21.83
CA ILE A 211 9.84 1.88 21.23
C ILE A 211 9.92 1.76 19.71
N LEU A 212 8.89 1.23 19.09
CA LEU A 212 8.75 1.21 17.62
C LEU A 212 8.52 2.63 17.12
N CYS A 213 9.41 3.09 16.26
CA CYS A 213 9.35 4.40 15.62
C CYS A 213 8.55 4.33 14.33
N GLY A 214 7.28 4.70 14.41
CA GLY A 214 6.36 4.75 13.28
C GLY A 214 6.26 6.14 12.67
N GLN A 215 6.00 6.20 11.37
CA GLN A 215 5.69 7.43 10.65
C GLN A 215 4.60 7.19 9.61
N CYS A 216 3.81 8.20 9.29
CA CYS A 216 2.76 8.11 8.30
C CYS A 216 2.68 9.39 7.47
N PHE A 217 2.53 9.23 6.16
CA PHE A 217 2.26 10.31 5.23
C PHE A 217 0.98 10.00 4.46
N SER A 218 -0.09 10.74 4.79
CA SER A 218 -1.43 10.39 4.31
C SER A 218 -2.33 11.61 4.18
N TRP A 219 -3.26 11.55 3.24
CA TRP A 219 -4.37 12.49 3.15
C TRP A 219 -5.23 12.52 4.43
N LEU A 220 -5.28 11.43 5.21
CA LEU A 220 -5.97 11.39 6.51
C LEU A 220 -5.35 12.34 7.55
N LEU A 221 -4.05 12.59 7.48
CA LEU A 221 -3.36 13.48 8.41
C LEU A 221 -3.41 14.95 7.99
N TYR A 222 -4.02 15.28 6.86
CA TYR A 222 -4.23 16.64 6.41
C TYR A 222 -5.22 17.38 7.31
N GLY A 223 -4.87 18.60 7.76
CA GLY A 223 -5.62 19.35 8.76
C GLY A 223 -7.12 19.53 8.46
N PRO A 224 -7.50 20.00 7.27
CA PRO A 224 -8.91 20.11 6.90
C PRO A 224 -9.68 18.80 6.95
N VAL A 225 -9.08 17.66 6.56
CA VAL A 225 -9.73 16.34 6.66
C VAL A 225 -10.05 15.98 8.10
N ARG A 226 -9.14 16.25 9.02
CA ARG A 226 -9.37 16.00 10.45
C ARG A 226 -10.61 16.75 10.97
N ASN A 227 -10.89 17.92 10.43
CA ASN A 227 -12.02 18.76 10.84
C ASN A 227 -13.36 18.30 10.26
N ILE A 228 -13.37 17.73 9.04
CA ILE A 228 -14.61 17.25 8.39
C ILE A 228 -15.02 15.83 8.82
N LEU A 229 -14.11 15.06 9.42
CA LEU A 229 -14.43 13.73 9.94
C LEU A 229 -15.33 13.81 11.18
N PRO A 230 -16.33 12.90 11.30
CA PRO A 230 -17.10 12.78 12.53
C PRO A 230 -16.19 12.51 13.74
N PRO A 231 -16.47 13.12 14.92
CA PRO A 231 -15.64 12.95 16.11
C PRO A 231 -15.48 11.48 16.55
N ASP A 232 -16.51 10.66 16.33
CA ASP A 232 -16.61 9.25 16.68
C ASP A 232 -16.22 8.28 15.55
N SER A 233 -15.71 8.82 14.43
CA SER A 233 -15.30 7.95 13.31
C SER A 233 -13.98 7.23 13.60
N ASN A 234 -13.89 5.98 13.12
CA ASN A 234 -12.64 5.18 13.20
C ASN A 234 -11.43 5.92 12.62
N SER A 235 -11.62 6.66 11.52
CA SER A 235 -10.55 7.43 10.90
C SER A 235 -10.07 8.57 11.81
N ARG A 236 -10.99 9.25 12.50
CA ARG A 236 -10.61 10.29 13.45
C ARG A 236 -9.92 9.70 14.68
N ASP A 237 -10.37 8.54 15.16
CA ASP A 237 -9.70 7.85 16.25
C ASP A 237 -8.27 7.42 15.88
N PHE A 238 -8.07 6.93 14.64
CA PHE A 238 -6.74 6.58 14.12
C PHE A 238 -5.80 7.78 14.04
N ILE A 239 -6.28 8.95 13.61
CA ILE A 239 -5.47 10.17 13.50
C ILE A 239 -4.91 10.61 14.87
N ARG A 240 -5.62 10.33 15.95
CA ARG A 240 -5.17 10.65 17.31
C ARG A 240 -3.87 9.95 17.71
N ASP A 241 -3.50 8.88 17.04
CA ASP A 241 -2.27 8.14 17.33
C ASP A 241 -1.00 8.88 16.89
N PHE A 242 -1.13 9.99 16.15
CA PHE A 242 -0.01 10.67 15.53
C PHE A 242 0.23 12.08 16.11
N ASP A 243 1.50 12.37 16.39
CA ASP A 243 2.01 13.74 16.39
C ASP A 243 2.11 14.20 14.94
N VAL A 244 1.15 14.98 14.47
CA VAL A 244 1.18 15.53 13.11
C VAL A 244 2.17 16.68 13.07
N MET A 245 3.25 16.50 12.30
CA MET A 245 4.39 17.41 12.26
C MET A 245 4.21 18.53 11.25
N TYR A 246 3.65 18.22 10.09
CA TYR A 246 3.29 19.18 9.05
C TYR A 246 2.19 18.63 8.15
N ASP A 247 1.52 19.52 7.46
CA ASP A 247 0.65 19.21 6.33
C ASP A 247 0.79 20.27 5.23
N TYR A 248 0.31 19.96 4.04
CA TYR A 248 0.30 20.89 2.92
C TYR A 248 -0.87 20.64 1.98
N ASP A 249 -1.26 21.70 1.29
CA ASP A 249 -2.30 21.68 0.27
C ASP A 249 -1.77 20.99 -1.01
N ASP A 250 -2.61 20.16 -1.63
CA ASP A 250 -2.42 19.62 -2.98
C ASP A 250 -3.55 20.13 -3.88
N PRO A 251 -3.42 21.30 -4.52
CA PRO A 251 -4.46 21.84 -5.39
C PRO A 251 -4.79 20.93 -6.58
N GLY A 252 -3.82 20.12 -7.01
CA GLY A 252 -4.02 19.10 -8.04
C GLY A 252 -4.76 17.86 -7.55
N TYR A 253 -4.95 17.74 -6.25
CA TYR A 253 -5.65 16.67 -5.54
C TYR A 253 -5.38 15.27 -6.13
N LYS A 254 -4.11 14.91 -6.22
CA LYS A 254 -3.64 13.64 -6.81
C LYS A 254 -4.20 12.41 -6.11
N ASP A 255 -4.61 12.52 -4.84
CA ASP A 255 -5.22 11.44 -4.06
C ASP A 255 -6.75 11.33 -4.22
N CYS A 256 -7.38 12.11 -5.09
CA CYS A 256 -8.82 12.10 -5.33
C CYS A 256 -9.36 10.68 -5.57
N TRP A 257 -8.67 9.91 -6.39
CA TRP A 257 -9.05 8.54 -6.73
C TRP A 257 -9.11 7.59 -5.51
N ARG A 258 -8.36 7.86 -4.44
CA ARG A 258 -8.37 7.02 -3.22
C ARG A 258 -9.69 7.09 -2.46
N ILE A 259 -10.39 8.23 -2.59
CA ILE A 259 -11.68 8.47 -1.93
C ILE A 259 -12.82 8.26 -2.93
N PHE A 260 -12.65 8.78 -4.14
CA PHE A 260 -13.75 8.90 -5.11
C PHE A 260 -13.69 7.88 -6.25
N ASN A 261 -12.59 7.13 -6.41
CA ASN A 261 -12.29 6.24 -7.56
C ASN A 261 -12.30 6.96 -8.92
N VAL A 262 -12.17 8.28 -8.93
CA VAL A 262 -12.04 9.13 -10.12
C VAL A 262 -10.92 10.14 -9.92
N ASP A 263 -10.41 10.70 -11.01
CA ASP A 263 -9.43 11.77 -10.94
C ASP A 263 -10.10 13.12 -10.66
N TRP A 264 -9.37 14.05 -10.04
CA TRP A 264 -9.83 15.40 -9.82
C TRP A 264 -9.84 16.20 -11.11
N THR A 265 -10.99 16.80 -11.42
CA THR A 265 -11.20 17.61 -12.64
C THR A 265 -11.29 19.12 -12.35
N GLY A 266 -11.20 19.52 -11.08
CA GLY A 266 -11.44 20.89 -10.65
C GLY A 266 -12.91 21.18 -10.31
N ASP A 267 -13.84 20.24 -10.53
CA ASP A 267 -15.27 20.41 -10.28
C ASP A 267 -15.79 19.39 -9.26
N ALA A 268 -16.07 19.87 -8.05
CA ALA A 268 -16.59 19.06 -6.96
C ALA A 268 -18.01 18.52 -7.19
N SER A 269 -18.76 19.10 -8.13
CA SER A 269 -20.12 18.64 -8.46
C SER A 269 -20.14 17.30 -9.19
N LEU A 270 -19.02 16.93 -9.82
CA LEU A 270 -18.84 15.68 -10.56
C LEU A 270 -18.38 14.51 -9.67
N LEU A 271 -18.05 14.77 -8.40
CA LEU A 271 -17.55 13.75 -7.49
C LEU A 271 -18.66 12.83 -6.97
N PRO A 272 -18.42 11.51 -6.92
CA PRO A 272 -19.32 10.56 -6.26
C PRO A 272 -19.63 10.93 -4.81
N ARG A 273 -20.85 10.64 -4.34
CA ARG A 273 -21.34 10.98 -2.98
C ARG A 273 -21.96 9.78 -2.27
N ASP A 274 -21.49 8.57 -2.58
CA ASP A 274 -22.08 7.31 -2.10
C ASP A 274 -21.83 7.11 -0.59
N THR A 275 -20.62 7.43 -0.12
CA THR A 275 -20.24 7.26 1.29
C THR A 275 -20.30 8.59 2.06
N SER A 276 -20.36 8.50 3.38
CA SER A 276 -20.32 9.70 4.24
C SER A 276 -19.00 10.48 4.08
N MET A 277 -17.89 9.79 3.87
CA MET A 277 -16.60 10.41 3.59
C MET A 277 -16.64 11.19 2.28
N GLN A 278 -17.12 10.57 1.20
CA GLN A 278 -17.24 11.22 -0.10
C GLN A 278 -18.11 12.48 -0.02
N ARG A 279 -19.27 12.41 0.62
CA ARG A 279 -20.14 13.59 0.79
C ARG A 279 -19.44 14.73 1.50
N ARG A 280 -18.83 14.48 2.66
CA ARG A 280 -18.15 15.51 3.45
C ARG A 280 -16.95 16.12 2.73
N TYR A 281 -16.16 15.25 2.06
CA TYR A 281 -14.98 15.75 1.34
C TYR A 281 -15.39 16.52 0.08
N ALA A 282 -16.40 16.08 -0.65
CA ALA A 282 -16.95 16.82 -1.79
C ALA A 282 -17.54 18.17 -1.36
N ASP A 283 -18.21 18.25 -0.20
CA ASP A 283 -18.72 19.52 0.36
C ASP A 283 -17.57 20.47 0.74
N HIS A 284 -16.49 19.93 1.32
CA HIS A 284 -15.27 20.70 1.61
C HIS A 284 -14.67 21.31 0.33
N LEU A 285 -14.52 20.52 -0.73
CA LEU A 285 -13.99 20.97 -2.02
C LEU A 285 -14.94 21.99 -2.69
N ALA A 286 -16.25 21.77 -2.63
CA ALA A 286 -17.26 22.69 -3.15
C ALA A 286 -17.28 24.06 -2.43
N ALA A 287 -16.90 24.08 -1.16
CA ALA A 287 -16.76 25.30 -0.36
C ALA A 287 -15.42 26.04 -0.60
N GLY A 288 -14.62 25.62 -1.59
CA GLY A 288 -13.33 26.22 -1.93
C GLY A 288 -12.15 25.63 -1.15
N GLY A 289 -12.35 24.53 -0.45
CA GLY A 289 -11.26 23.77 0.16
C GLY A 289 -10.39 23.05 -0.87
N THR A 290 -9.24 22.51 -0.43
CA THR A 290 -8.30 21.77 -1.27
C THR A 290 -8.14 20.33 -0.80
N GLY A 291 -7.60 19.46 -1.66
CA GLY A 291 -6.96 18.23 -1.24
C GLY A 291 -5.62 18.52 -0.57
N GLY A 292 -5.09 17.56 0.17
CA GLY A 292 -3.80 17.72 0.82
C GLY A 292 -3.33 16.45 1.50
N ARG A 293 -2.12 16.52 2.07
CA ARG A 293 -1.50 15.43 2.82
C ARG A 293 -0.84 15.97 4.07
N GLY A 294 -0.75 15.13 5.09
CA GLY A 294 0.01 15.44 6.29
C GLY A 294 0.98 14.31 6.64
N ALA A 295 2.03 14.65 7.37
CA ALA A 295 3.01 13.74 7.91
C ALA A 295 2.94 13.72 9.44
N GLY A 296 3.09 12.55 10.03
CA GLY A 296 3.03 12.39 11.48
C GLY A 296 3.86 11.24 12.00
N VAL A 297 4.24 11.34 13.26
CA VAL A 297 5.01 10.34 14.01
C VAL A 297 4.08 9.57 14.93
N MET A 298 4.24 8.26 14.98
CA MET A 298 3.56 7.34 15.90
C MET A 298 4.62 6.54 16.67
N LEU A 299 4.60 6.61 18.00
CA LEU A 299 5.49 5.85 18.86
C LEU A 299 4.69 4.79 19.63
N PHE A 300 5.18 3.53 19.59
CA PHE A 300 4.49 2.40 20.20
C PHE A 300 5.48 1.57 21.04
N ASP A 301 5.18 1.37 22.34
CA ASP A 301 6.06 0.67 23.29
C ASP A 301 5.81 -0.86 23.38
N GLY A 302 4.97 -1.40 22.52
CA GLY A 302 4.51 -2.80 22.54
C GLY A 302 3.12 -2.96 23.14
N GLU A 303 2.65 -2.00 23.93
CA GLU A 303 1.32 -2.00 24.56
C GLU A 303 0.53 -0.73 24.26
N ASN A 304 1.19 0.43 24.32
CA ASN A 304 0.57 1.76 24.27
C ASN A 304 1.10 2.58 23.09
N VAL A 305 0.23 3.38 22.51
CA VAL A 305 0.61 4.44 21.57
C VAL A 305 0.96 5.67 22.38
N LEU A 306 2.27 5.97 22.50
CA LEU A 306 2.77 7.05 23.35
C LEU A 306 2.45 8.44 22.81
N THR A 307 2.31 8.56 21.50
CA THR A 307 1.96 9.80 20.78
C THR A 307 0.45 10.07 20.71
N ARG A 308 -0.38 9.21 21.32
CA ARG A 308 -1.82 9.35 21.23
C ARG A 308 -2.33 10.57 21.96
N HIS A 309 -3.12 11.38 21.25
CA HIS A 309 -3.86 12.54 21.78
C HIS A 309 -5.28 12.15 22.24
N GLU A 310 -5.79 12.84 23.26
CA GLU A 310 -7.16 12.67 23.79
C GLU A 310 -8.27 13.09 22.80
#